data_7d24e08d693c32645e1e339956dd7893
#
_entry.id   7d24e08d693c32645e1e339956dd7893
#
_cell.length_a   1.000
_cell.length_b   1.000
_cell.length_c   1.000
_cell.angle_alpha   90.00
_cell.angle_beta   90.00
_cell.angle_gamma   90.00
#
_symmetry.space_group_name_H-M   'P 1'
#
loop_
_entity.id
_entity.type
_entity.pdbx_description
1 polymer ?
#
loop_
_entity_poly.entity_id
_entity_poly.type
_entity_poly.pdbx_seq_one_letter_code
_entity_poly.pdbx_strand_id
1 'polypeptide(L)'
;MGTWAARTQAAALHATLPRMDDNRPGAQGPQADPAAPDPAPDLALEAFTALCQRLAGFDDRLHPEWVDGYLTATAASWRTITLDELLEPMTGDAYSRTFADPADDAQARAVLEARMAALRQALDPESLLDDLDALRLQPWMAVWDDAARRELVEAGHVTEQEAATFHTGQEWAAGFLQATVDFAADWPDPPEARSGDPEGGLYADLLGTVAALAWDPASEEFRAFALAGWKNADPTRDEVIDEACFAVQELRLWWIDHPPKRPPRRVEAAPGRNDPCWCGSGRKFKKCHGVAA
;
A
#
# COMPACT_ATOMS: atom_id res chain seq x y z
N MET A 1 -9.35 12.23 19.11
CA MET A 1 -9.84 11.09 19.93
C MET A 1 -10.00 9.83 19.07
N GLY A 2 -9.42 9.80 17.83
CA GLY A 2 -9.68 8.74 16.87
C GLY A 2 -8.71 7.54 16.94
N THR A 3 -7.41 7.76 16.88
CA THR A 3 -6.44 6.71 16.61
C THR A 3 -6.27 5.67 17.73
N TRP A 4 -6.24 6.08 18.97
CA TRP A 4 -6.11 5.13 20.11
C TRP A 4 -7.42 4.36 20.40
N ALA A 5 -8.56 5.00 20.23
CA ALA A 5 -9.87 4.34 20.35
C ALA A 5 -10.13 3.36 19.20
N ALA A 6 -9.63 3.64 17.99
CA ALA A 6 -9.72 2.76 16.82
C ALA A 6 -8.92 1.46 17.01
N ARG A 7 -7.66 1.55 17.49
CA ARG A 7 -6.86 0.36 17.82
C ARG A 7 -7.55 -0.55 18.85
N THR A 8 -8.14 0.05 19.87
CA THR A 8 -8.87 -0.69 20.93
C THR A 8 -10.13 -1.35 20.38
N GLN A 9 -10.78 -0.73 19.41
CA GLN A 9 -12.01 -1.24 18.81
C GLN A 9 -11.74 -2.34 17.78
N ALA A 10 -10.71 -2.21 16.94
CA ALA A 10 -10.25 -3.27 16.05
C ALA A 10 -9.78 -4.52 16.84
N ALA A 11 -9.01 -4.33 17.91
CA ALA A 11 -8.61 -5.41 18.80
C ALA A 11 -9.79 -6.12 19.48
N ALA A 12 -10.87 -5.41 19.80
CA ALA A 12 -12.06 -5.99 20.43
C ALA A 12 -12.90 -6.83 19.46
N LEU A 13 -12.93 -6.49 18.17
CA LEU A 13 -13.64 -7.27 17.15
C LEU A 13 -12.97 -8.61 16.83
N HIS A 14 -11.64 -8.69 16.93
CA HIS A 14 -10.88 -9.92 16.67
C HIS A 14 -10.66 -10.82 17.90
N ALA A 15 -10.96 -10.34 19.10
CA ALA A 15 -10.76 -11.11 20.36
C ALA A 15 -11.76 -12.26 20.59
N THR A 16 -12.67 -12.54 19.65
CA THR A 16 -13.77 -13.53 19.84
C THR A 16 -13.45 -14.92 19.29
N LEU A 17 -12.21 -15.20 18.86
CA LEU A 17 -11.80 -16.55 18.47
C LEU A 17 -11.24 -17.32 19.68
N PRO A 18 -11.65 -18.61 19.89
CA PRO A 18 -11.22 -19.38 21.05
C PRO A 18 -9.74 -19.72 20.96
N ARG A 19 -8.97 -19.34 21.97
CA ARG A 19 -7.60 -19.81 22.17
C ARG A 19 -7.59 -21.29 22.50
N MET A 20 -6.90 -22.10 21.72
CA MET A 20 -6.51 -23.46 22.13
C MET A 20 -5.30 -23.35 23.05
N ASP A 21 -5.49 -23.71 24.32
CA ASP A 21 -4.42 -23.87 25.29
C ASP A 21 -3.49 -25.01 24.88
N ASP A 22 -2.24 -24.68 24.59
CA ASP A 22 -1.17 -25.69 24.52
C ASP A 22 -0.12 -25.43 25.60
N ASN A 23 -0.30 -26.14 26.72
CA ASN A 23 0.56 -26.12 27.89
C ASN A 23 1.70 -27.12 27.69
N ARG A 24 2.91 -26.69 27.35
CA ARG A 24 4.12 -27.52 27.45
C ARG A 24 5.24 -26.79 28.18
N PRO A 25 5.85 -27.42 29.22
CA PRO A 25 6.95 -26.82 29.96
C PRO A 25 8.31 -27.11 29.29
N GLY A 26 9.10 -26.07 29.25
CA GLY A 26 10.54 -25.94 29.39
C GLY A 26 11.50 -26.91 28.66
N ALA A 27 12.27 -26.33 27.72
CA ALA A 27 13.66 -26.75 27.49
C ALA A 27 14.48 -25.49 27.14
N GLN A 28 15.38 -25.08 28.04
CA GLN A 28 16.39 -24.08 27.77
C GLN A 28 17.43 -24.70 26.81
N GLY A 29 17.44 -24.20 25.56
CA GLY A 29 18.52 -24.43 24.60
C GLY A 29 19.58 -23.29 24.70
N PRO A 30 20.81 -23.50 24.20
CA PRO A 30 21.92 -22.56 24.35
C PRO A 30 21.62 -21.25 23.66
N GLN A 31 21.94 -20.12 24.34
CA GLN A 31 21.89 -18.77 23.78
C GLN A 31 22.77 -18.72 22.52
N ALA A 32 22.12 -18.47 21.38
CA ALA A 32 22.80 -18.10 20.15
C ALA A 32 23.27 -16.64 20.27
N ASP A 33 24.51 -16.37 19.90
CA ASP A 33 25.04 -15.02 19.69
C ASP A 33 24.11 -14.25 18.74
N PRO A 34 23.95 -12.91 18.90
CA PRO A 34 23.18 -12.12 17.96
C PRO A 34 23.83 -12.27 16.58
N ALA A 35 23.14 -12.95 15.69
CA ALA A 35 23.55 -13.13 14.31
C ALA A 35 23.77 -11.76 13.67
N ALA A 36 24.90 -11.62 12.96
CA ALA A 36 25.12 -10.46 12.09
C ALA A 36 23.90 -10.28 11.16
N PRO A 37 23.51 -9.05 10.85
CA PRO A 37 22.35 -8.81 10.00
C PRO A 37 22.49 -9.56 8.67
N ASP A 38 21.43 -10.22 8.25
CA ASP A 38 21.39 -10.99 7.01
C ASP A 38 21.66 -10.03 5.83
N PRO A 39 22.73 -10.20 5.05
CA PRO A 39 23.06 -9.27 3.95
C PRO A 39 22.05 -9.31 2.79
N ALA A 40 21.16 -10.28 2.74
CA ALA A 40 20.19 -10.44 1.67
C ALA A 40 19.15 -9.29 1.58
N PRO A 41 18.59 -8.75 2.68
CA PRO A 41 17.67 -7.61 2.61
C PRO A 41 18.31 -6.34 2.07
N ASP A 42 19.54 -6.03 2.44
CA ASP A 42 20.23 -4.82 2.00
C ASP A 42 20.51 -4.85 0.49
N LEU A 43 20.97 -5.98 -0.04
CA LEU A 43 21.21 -6.14 -1.49
C LEU A 43 19.91 -6.03 -2.32
N ALA A 44 18.80 -6.55 -1.81
CA ALA A 44 17.50 -6.41 -2.47
C ALA A 44 17.04 -4.95 -2.51
N LEU A 45 17.28 -4.21 -1.43
CA LEU A 45 16.93 -2.79 -1.34
C LEU A 45 17.83 -1.92 -2.22
N GLU A 46 19.11 -2.23 -2.31
CA GLU A 46 20.06 -1.58 -3.23
C GLU A 46 19.63 -1.79 -4.69
N ALA A 47 19.27 -3.03 -5.07
CA ALA A 47 18.78 -3.34 -6.41
C ALA A 47 17.49 -2.59 -6.74
N PHE A 48 16.56 -2.48 -5.80
CA PHE A 48 15.32 -1.71 -5.94
C PHE A 48 15.63 -0.21 -6.13
N THR A 49 16.53 0.34 -5.33
CA THR A 49 16.95 1.74 -5.42
C THR A 49 17.58 2.04 -6.78
N ALA A 50 18.49 1.17 -7.25
CA ALA A 50 19.13 1.34 -8.55
C ALA A 50 18.13 1.24 -9.72
N LEU A 51 17.13 0.37 -9.63
CA LEU A 51 16.05 0.26 -10.61
C LEU A 51 15.25 1.58 -10.68
N CYS A 52 14.80 2.09 -9.53
CA CYS A 52 14.01 3.31 -9.47
C CYS A 52 14.81 4.53 -9.98
N GLN A 53 16.10 4.62 -9.67
CA GLN A 53 16.96 5.68 -10.22
C GLN A 53 17.04 5.66 -11.75
N ARG A 54 16.99 4.48 -12.37
CA ARG A 54 16.92 4.36 -13.84
C ARG A 54 15.58 4.84 -14.37
N LEU A 55 14.47 4.49 -13.72
CA LEU A 55 13.13 4.97 -14.07
C LEU A 55 13.01 6.48 -13.93
N ALA A 56 13.57 7.05 -12.87
CA ALA A 56 13.59 8.49 -12.62
C ALA A 56 14.31 9.30 -13.71
N GLY A 57 15.18 8.65 -14.49
CA GLY A 57 15.78 9.28 -15.67
C GLY A 57 14.78 9.57 -16.81
N PHE A 58 13.57 9.02 -16.77
CA PHE A 58 12.49 9.24 -17.73
C PHE A 58 11.27 9.94 -17.13
N ASP A 59 10.99 9.69 -15.86
CA ASP A 59 9.95 10.35 -15.08
C ASP A 59 10.49 10.55 -13.65
N ASP A 60 10.76 11.78 -13.27
CA ASP A 60 11.39 12.16 -12.01
C ASP A 60 10.58 11.77 -10.76
N ARG A 61 9.27 11.52 -10.90
CA ARG A 61 8.43 10.98 -9.83
C ARG A 61 8.82 9.56 -9.42
N LEU A 62 9.41 8.76 -10.33
CA LEU A 62 9.68 7.34 -10.14
C LEU A 62 10.95 7.07 -9.33
N HIS A 63 11.25 7.92 -8.34
CA HIS A 63 12.32 7.67 -7.38
C HIS A 63 11.88 6.63 -6.31
N PRO A 64 12.83 6.01 -5.57
CA PRO A 64 12.56 4.86 -4.72
C PRO A 64 11.44 5.07 -3.70
N GLU A 65 11.38 6.25 -3.08
CA GLU A 65 10.42 6.57 -2.04
C GLU A 65 8.97 6.57 -2.57
N TRP A 66 8.75 7.26 -3.70
CA TRP A 66 7.44 7.32 -4.33
C TRP A 66 6.98 5.94 -4.83
N VAL A 67 7.89 5.20 -5.51
CA VAL A 67 7.58 3.85 -6.01
C VAL A 67 7.25 2.91 -4.85
N ASP A 68 7.98 2.99 -3.74
CA ASP A 68 7.72 2.16 -2.56
C ASP A 68 6.34 2.45 -1.94
N GLY A 69 5.96 3.71 -1.83
CA GLY A 69 4.64 4.11 -1.39
C GLY A 69 3.53 3.56 -2.29
N TYR A 70 3.72 3.66 -3.61
CA TYR A 70 2.78 3.12 -4.60
C TYR A 70 2.62 1.61 -4.47
N LEU A 71 3.73 0.86 -4.36
CA LEU A 71 3.71 -0.59 -4.15
C LEU A 71 3.07 -0.96 -2.81
N THR A 72 3.28 -0.15 -1.77
CA THR A 72 2.69 -0.39 -0.44
C THR A 72 1.17 -0.30 -0.50
N ALA A 73 0.60 0.71 -1.17
CA ALA A 73 -0.85 0.79 -1.35
C ALA A 73 -1.40 -0.42 -2.10
N THR A 74 -0.72 -0.90 -3.15
CA THR A 74 -1.15 -2.10 -3.87
C THR A 74 -1.08 -3.37 -3.02
N ALA A 75 -0.11 -3.46 -2.11
CA ALA A 75 0.03 -4.58 -1.16
C ALA A 75 -1.04 -4.52 -0.05
N ALA A 76 -1.42 -3.32 0.39
CA ALA A 76 -2.46 -3.10 1.40
C ALA A 76 -3.89 -3.29 0.86
N SER A 77 -4.09 -3.33 -0.45
CA SER A 77 -5.40 -3.49 -1.09
C SER A 77 -6.10 -4.80 -0.68
N TRP A 78 -7.44 -4.81 -0.77
CA TRP A 78 -8.28 -5.96 -0.45
C TRP A 78 -8.01 -7.20 -1.31
N ARG A 79 -7.52 -7.00 -2.55
CA ARG A 79 -7.13 -8.07 -3.48
C ARG A 79 -5.65 -7.99 -3.84
N THR A 80 -5.14 -9.06 -4.39
CA THR A 80 -3.81 -9.07 -4.98
C THR A 80 -3.84 -8.30 -6.31
N ILE A 81 -3.07 -7.22 -6.40
CA ILE A 81 -2.77 -6.50 -7.64
C ILE A 81 -1.45 -7.05 -8.17
N THR A 82 -1.44 -7.52 -9.42
CA THR A 82 -0.24 -8.11 -10.04
C THR A 82 0.70 -7.04 -10.57
N LEU A 83 1.97 -7.40 -10.80
CA LEU A 83 2.94 -6.49 -11.41
C LEU A 83 2.48 -6.00 -12.79
N ASP A 84 1.90 -6.89 -13.62
CA ASP A 84 1.40 -6.51 -14.94
C ASP A 84 0.24 -5.50 -14.89
N GLU A 85 -0.60 -5.58 -13.85
CA GLU A 85 -1.71 -4.61 -13.66
C GLU A 85 -1.21 -3.23 -13.25
N LEU A 86 -0.10 -3.16 -12.50
CA LEU A 86 0.36 -1.88 -11.92
C LEU A 86 1.42 -1.17 -12.76
N LEU A 87 2.17 -1.86 -13.63
CA LEU A 87 3.30 -1.26 -14.35
C LEU A 87 2.89 -0.05 -15.19
N GLU A 88 1.86 -0.17 -16.00
CA GLU A 88 1.42 0.93 -16.89
C GLU A 88 0.81 2.10 -16.09
N PRO A 89 -0.12 1.92 -15.13
CA PRO A 89 -0.61 3.02 -14.31
C PRO A 89 0.49 3.73 -13.51
N MET A 90 1.45 2.98 -12.96
CA MET A 90 2.54 3.54 -12.16
C MET A 90 3.56 4.31 -12.98
N THR A 91 3.95 3.78 -14.13
CA THR A 91 5.15 4.24 -14.85
C THR A 91 4.86 4.86 -16.23
N GLY A 92 3.63 4.73 -16.75
CA GLY A 92 3.34 5.09 -18.13
C GLY A 92 4.30 4.39 -19.10
N ASP A 93 4.93 5.15 -20.01
CA ASP A 93 5.91 4.62 -20.97
C ASP A 93 7.35 4.55 -20.41
N ALA A 94 7.61 5.08 -19.22
CA ALA A 94 8.97 5.13 -18.64
C ALA A 94 9.56 3.74 -18.46
N TYR A 95 8.78 2.76 -18.00
CA TYR A 95 9.25 1.38 -17.80
C TYR A 95 9.73 0.75 -19.12
N SER A 96 8.92 0.80 -20.16
CA SER A 96 9.25 0.20 -21.46
C SER A 96 10.41 0.91 -22.17
N ARG A 97 10.62 2.19 -21.90
CA ARG A 97 11.78 2.96 -22.40
C ARG A 97 13.05 2.63 -21.65
N THR A 98 12.95 2.38 -20.35
CA THR A 98 14.10 2.05 -19.50
C THR A 98 14.57 0.63 -19.72
N PHE A 99 13.67 -0.34 -19.87
CA PHE A 99 13.92 -1.77 -19.91
C PHE A 99 13.48 -2.39 -21.22
N ALA A 100 14.02 -1.90 -22.33
CA ALA A 100 13.69 -2.40 -23.69
C ALA A 100 14.35 -3.75 -24.03
N ASP A 101 15.45 -4.10 -23.37
CA ASP A 101 16.08 -5.41 -23.55
C ASP A 101 15.37 -6.49 -22.72
N PRO A 102 15.01 -7.66 -23.28
CA PRO A 102 14.24 -8.69 -22.57
C PRO A 102 14.93 -9.25 -21.31
N ALA A 103 16.26 -9.31 -21.28
CA ALA A 103 16.99 -9.80 -20.11
C ALA A 103 17.00 -8.75 -19.00
N ASP A 104 17.09 -7.48 -19.36
CA ASP A 104 17.00 -6.34 -18.45
C ASP A 104 15.58 -6.18 -17.90
N ASP A 105 14.56 -6.34 -18.75
CA ASP A 105 13.15 -6.39 -18.32
C ASP A 105 12.90 -7.52 -17.30
N ALA A 106 13.37 -8.72 -17.57
CA ALA A 106 13.21 -9.84 -16.65
C ALA A 106 13.88 -9.58 -15.28
N GLN A 107 15.05 -8.96 -15.29
CA GLN A 107 15.75 -8.56 -14.06
C GLN A 107 14.96 -7.46 -13.31
N ALA A 108 14.47 -6.44 -14.01
CA ALA A 108 13.70 -5.36 -13.43
C ALA A 108 12.40 -5.88 -12.80
N ARG A 109 11.69 -6.76 -13.48
CA ARG A 109 10.49 -7.43 -12.95
C ARG A 109 10.79 -8.22 -11.69
N ALA A 110 11.87 -9.00 -11.67
CA ALA A 110 12.26 -9.78 -10.50
C ALA A 110 12.52 -8.89 -9.27
N VAL A 111 13.15 -7.72 -9.47
CA VAL A 111 13.39 -6.75 -8.39
C VAL A 111 12.09 -6.16 -7.85
N LEU A 112 11.17 -5.74 -8.72
CA LEU A 112 9.86 -5.21 -8.31
C LEU A 112 9.02 -6.28 -7.61
N GLU A 113 8.97 -7.49 -8.14
CA GLU A 113 8.24 -8.61 -7.52
C GLU A 113 8.80 -8.97 -6.14
N ALA A 114 10.13 -8.93 -5.97
CA ALA A 114 10.75 -9.16 -4.66
C ALA A 114 10.34 -8.09 -3.64
N ARG A 115 10.32 -6.79 -4.03
CA ARG A 115 9.83 -5.74 -3.14
C ARG A 115 8.34 -5.90 -2.81
N MET A 116 7.51 -6.18 -3.80
CA MET A 116 6.07 -6.44 -3.61
C MET A 116 5.84 -7.64 -2.66
N ALA A 117 6.65 -8.70 -2.78
CA ALA A 117 6.56 -9.86 -1.90
C ALA A 117 6.92 -9.50 -0.45
N ALA A 118 7.99 -8.71 -0.24
CA ALA A 118 8.37 -8.23 1.09
C ALA A 118 7.28 -7.37 1.74
N LEU A 119 6.66 -6.45 0.98
CA LEU A 119 5.56 -5.62 1.47
C LEU A 119 4.33 -6.46 1.81
N ARG A 120 3.96 -7.44 0.98
CA ARG A 120 2.86 -8.36 1.28
C ARG A 120 3.12 -9.23 2.50
N GLN A 121 4.36 -9.63 2.72
CA GLN A 121 4.76 -10.37 3.91
C GLN A 121 4.64 -9.50 5.18
N ALA A 122 5.07 -8.24 5.11
CA ALA A 122 4.91 -7.29 6.22
C ALA A 122 3.44 -6.98 6.54
N LEU A 123 2.59 -7.02 5.51
CA LEU A 123 1.13 -6.78 5.60
C LEU A 123 0.31 -8.08 5.59
N ASP A 124 0.93 -9.23 5.91
CA ASP A 124 0.22 -10.49 6.02
C ASP A 124 -0.76 -10.46 7.19
N PRO A 125 -2.07 -10.69 6.94
CA PRO A 125 -3.10 -10.54 7.96
C PRO A 125 -2.92 -11.46 9.17
N GLU A 126 -2.48 -12.69 8.97
CA GLU A 126 -2.27 -13.64 10.08
C GLU A 126 -1.20 -13.09 11.02
N SER A 127 -0.08 -12.62 10.44
CA SER A 127 1.02 -12.01 11.20
C SER A 127 0.61 -10.70 11.89
N LEU A 128 -0.22 -9.88 11.24
CA LEU A 128 -0.71 -8.64 11.84
C LEU A 128 -1.65 -8.90 13.02
N LEU A 129 -2.49 -9.93 12.93
CA LEU A 129 -3.41 -10.31 14.01
C LEU A 129 -2.71 -10.98 15.20
N ASP A 130 -1.55 -11.61 15.00
CA ASP A 130 -0.76 -12.20 16.08
C ASP A 130 -0.24 -11.15 17.07
N ASP A 131 0.10 -9.95 16.59
CA ASP A 131 0.58 -8.84 17.42
C ASP A 131 0.22 -7.50 16.74
N LEU A 132 -0.89 -6.91 17.18
CA LEU A 132 -1.42 -5.65 16.65
C LEU A 132 -0.57 -4.42 17.01
N ASP A 133 0.26 -4.53 18.05
CA ASP A 133 1.13 -3.44 18.50
C ASP A 133 2.50 -3.47 17.80
N ALA A 134 2.81 -4.52 17.03
CA ALA A 134 4.07 -4.62 16.31
C ALA A 134 4.03 -3.83 15.01
N LEU A 135 4.96 -2.89 14.85
CA LEU A 135 5.19 -2.20 13.58
C LEU A 135 6.01 -3.10 12.65
N ARG A 136 5.36 -3.70 11.67
CA ARG A 136 5.95 -4.65 10.71
C ARG A 136 6.29 -4.02 9.38
N LEU A 137 5.53 -3.00 8.99
CA LEU A 137 5.77 -2.27 7.75
C LEU A 137 7.03 -1.42 7.88
N GLN A 138 8.00 -1.66 7.00
CA GLN A 138 9.23 -0.89 6.89
C GLN A 138 9.29 -0.24 5.50
N PRO A 139 8.79 0.99 5.37
CA PRO A 139 8.80 1.72 4.11
C PRO A 139 10.22 2.15 3.74
N TRP A 140 10.48 2.25 2.44
CA TRP A 140 11.68 2.92 1.95
C TRP A 140 11.43 4.44 1.96
N MET A 141 12.11 5.17 2.83
CA MET A 141 11.99 6.61 2.96
C MET A 141 13.38 7.24 3.06
N ALA A 142 13.60 8.33 2.31
CA ALA A 142 14.79 9.15 2.48
C ALA A 142 14.65 9.99 3.75
N VAL A 143 15.72 10.04 4.55
CA VAL A 143 15.74 10.84 5.78
C VAL A 143 16.14 12.28 5.45
N TRP A 144 15.23 13.21 5.67
CA TRP A 144 15.41 14.64 5.45
C TRP A 144 15.59 15.39 6.77
N ASP A 145 16.70 15.13 7.44
CA ASP A 145 17.11 15.93 8.60
C ASP A 145 17.86 17.21 8.17
N ASP A 146 18.21 18.05 9.12
CA ASP A 146 18.93 19.30 8.84
C ASP A 146 20.33 19.07 8.25
N ALA A 147 20.94 17.91 8.49
CA ALA A 147 22.25 17.58 7.92
C ALA A 147 22.11 17.22 6.44
N ALA A 148 21.15 16.35 6.09
CA ALA A 148 20.88 15.94 4.72
C ALA A 148 20.47 17.15 3.84
N ARG A 149 19.61 18.03 4.36
CA ARG A 149 19.22 19.27 3.64
C ARG A 149 20.41 20.18 3.38
N ARG A 150 21.28 20.40 4.38
CA ARG A 150 22.49 21.23 4.23
C ARG A 150 23.45 20.64 3.20
N GLU A 151 23.66 19.33 3.22
CA GLU A 151 24.53 18.65 2.26
C GLU A 151 24.07 18.88 0.81
N LEU A 152 22.76 18.80 0.54
CA LEU A 152 22.21 19.09 -0.80
C LEU A 152 22.42 20.52 -1.24
N VAL A 153 22.25 21.49 -0.32
CA VAL A 153 22.48 22.92 -0.59
C VAL A 153 23.96 23.18 -0.84
N GLU A 154 24.86 22.63 -0.02
CA GLU A 154 26.32 22.79 -0.17
C GLU A 154 26.84 22.14 -1.47
N ALA A 155 26.23 21.02 -1.89
CA ALA A 155 26.51 20.37 -3.17
C ALA A 155 25.96 21.16 -4.37
N GLY A 156 25.15 22.20 -4.14
CA GLY A 156 24.55 23.02 -5.20
C GLY A 156 23.43 22.33 -5.98
N HIS A 157 22.86 21.27 -5.43
CA HIS A 157 21.75 20.55 -6.07
C HIS A 157 20.42 21.27 -5.92
N VAL A 158 20.23 21.98 -4.80
CA VAL A 158 19.00 22.72 -4.49
C VAL A 158 19.34 24.01 -3.74
N THR A 159 18.40 24.94 -3.70
CA THR A 159 18.46 26.15 -2.86
C THR A 159 18.04 25.84 -1.43
N GLU A 160 18.37 26.70 -0.46
CA GLU A 160 17.89 26.60 0.92
C GLU A 160 16.35 26.56 1.00
N GLN A 161 15.68 27.34 0.14
CA GLN A 161 14.23 27.41 0.10
C GLN A 161 13.61 26.08 -0.39
N GLU A 162 14.21 25.45 -1.41
CA GLU A 162 13.79 24.16 -1.91
C GLU A 162 14.07 23.05 -0.88
N ALA A 163 15.25 23.04 -0.28
CA ALA A 163 15.62 22.07 0.75
C ALA A 163 14.65 22.10 1.96
N ALA A 164 14.15 23.28 2.32
CA ALA A 164 13.19 23.43 3.42
C ALA A 164 11.84 22.75 3.15
N THR A 165 11.50 22.44 1.90
CA THR A 165 10.25 21.75 1.54
C THR A 165 10.36 20.22 1.59
N PHE A 166 11.55 19.66 1.80
CA PHE A 166 11.75 18.21 1.84
C PHE A 166 11.45 17.66 3.24
N HIS A 167 10.48 16.78 3.33
CA HIS A 167 10.08 16.13 4.56
C HIS A 167 10.10 14.60 4.41
N THR A 168 10.74 13.90 5.35
CA THR A 168 10.80 12.43 5.38
C THR A 168 9.40 11.83 5.23
N GLY A 169 9.23 10.87 4.30
CA GLY A 169 7.97 10.18 4.04
C GLY A 169 6.95 10.94 3.19
N GLN A 170 7.24 12.19 2.77
CA GLN A 170 6.32 12.98 1.96
C GLN A 170 6.07 12.32 0.60
N GLU A 171 7.12 11.97 -0.09
CA GLU A 171 7.04 11.35 -1.40
C GLU A 171 6.50 9.91 -1.34
N TRP A 172 6.79 9.20 -0.27
CA TRP A 172 6.19 7.89 -0.03
C TRP A 172 4.66 7.99 0.10
N ALA A 173 4.18 8.94 0.89
CA ALA A 173 2.73 9.18 1.00
C ALA A 173 2.12 9.61 -0.33
N ALA A 174 2.81 10.45 -1.12
CA ALA A 174 2.36 10.85 -2.45
C ALA A 174 2.20 9.63 -3.39
N GLY A 175 3.17 8.71 -3.39
CA GLY A 175 3.08 7.46 -4.15
C GLY A 175 1.94 6.57 -3.68
N PHE A 176 1.77 6.41 -2.36
CA PHE A 176 0.65 5.66 -1.78
C PHE A 176 -0.70 6.21 -2.23
N LEU A 177 -0.92 7.51 -2.08
CA LEU A 177 -2.16 8.18 -2.46
C LEU A 177 -2.42 8.09 -3.97
N GLN A 178 -1.38 8.22 -4.80
CA GLN A 178 -1.53 8.07 -6.25
C GLN A 178 -2.04 6.67 -6.61
N ALA A 179 -1.52 5.62 -5.98
CA ALA A 179 -2.01 4.26 -6.21
C ALA A 179 -3.49 4.09 -5.82
N THR A 180 -3.96 4.74 -4.75
CA THR A 180 -5.40 4.69 -4.39
C THR A 180 -6.28 5.35 -5.44
N VAL A 181 -5.78 6.37 -6.14
CA VAL A 181 -6.48 7.03 -7.26
C VAL A 181 -6.48 6.15 -8.51
N ASP A 182 -5.33 5.60 -8.89
CA ASP A 182 -5.20 4.77 -10.09
C ASP A 182 -5.98 3.46 -9.97
N PHE A 183 -6.09 2.92 -8.76
CA PHE A 183 -6.86 1.74 -8.41
C PHE A 183 -8.15 2.08 -7.64
N ALA A 184 -8.85 3.15 -8.02
CA ALA A 184 -10.07 3.61 -7.33
C ALA A 184 -11.18 2.54 -7.25
N ALA A 185 -11.19 1.55 -8.16
CA ALA A 185 -12.11 0.41 -8.08
C ALA A 185 -11.77 -0.55 -6.92
N ASP A 186 -10.51 -0.57 -6.50
CA ASP A 186 -9.98 -1.40 -5.41
C ASP A 186 -9.86 -0.61 -4.09
N TRP A 187 -9.97 0.71 -4.17
CA TRP A 187 -9.98 1.66 -3.05
C TRP A 187 -11.27 2.52 -3.08
N PRO A 188 -12.47 1.91 -3.17
CA PRO A 188 -13.69 2.68 -3.18
C PRO A 188 -13.95 3.31 -1.80
N ASP A 189 -14.57 4.49 -1.81
CA ASP A 189 -15.15 5.02 -0.59
C ASP A 189 -16.21 4.03 -0.06
N PRO A 190 -16.16 3.63 1.22
CA PRO A 190 -17.16 2.76 1.79
C PRO A 190 -18.55 3.38 1.63
N PRO A 191 -19.55 2.59 1.21
CA PRO A 191 -20.93 3.10 1.07
C PRO A 191 -21.46 3.74 2.36
N GLU A 192 -20.98 3.28 3.49
CA GLU A 192 -21.37 3.67 4.85
C GLU A 192 -20.62 4.94 5.34
N ALA A 193 -19.51 5.33 4.70
CA ALA A 193 -18.79 6.59 5.03
C ALA A 193 -19.66 7.86 4.88
N ARG A 194 -20.90 7.71 4.43
CA ARG A 194 -21.88 8.79 4.31
C ARG A 194 -22.52 9.09 5.67
N SER A 195 -21.90 10.02 6.38
CA SER A 195 -22.39 10.68 7.60
C SER A 195 -22.98 9.78 8.71
N GLY A 196 -22.17 9.51 9.72
CA GLY A 196 -22.62 8.98 11.01
C GLY A 196 -22.32 7.51 11.26
N ASP A 197 -21.66 6.81 10.32
CA ASP A 197 -21.19 5.46 10.55
C ASP A 197 -19.75 5.47 11.14
N PRO A 198 -19.56 4.85 12.32
CA PRO A 198 -18.24 4.77 12.95
C PRO A 198 -17.18 4.07 12.09
N GLU A 199 -17.56 3.05 11.30
CA GLU A 199 -16.63 2.26 10.47
C GLU A 199 -16.14 3.04 9.24
N GLY A 200 -17.03 3.79 8.58
CA GLY A 200 -16.63 4.67 7.49
C GLY A 200 -15.76 5.83 7.95
N GLY A 201 -15.98 6.33 9.17
CA GLY A 201 -15.11 7.29 9.83
C GLY A 201 -13.70 6.74 10.03
N LEU A 202 -13.58 5.49 10.51
CA LEU A 202 -12.28 4.82 10.71
C LEU A 202 -11.48 4.73 9.41
N TYR A 203 -12.08 4.30 8.30
CA TYR A 203 -11.39 4.22 7.02
C TYR A 203 -10.86 5.58 6.55
N ALA A 204 -11.68 6.63 6.66
CA ALA A 204 -11.28 7.98 6.31
C ALA A 204 -10.14 8.51 7.21
N ASP A 205 -10.21 8.22 8.50
CA ASP A 205 -9.18 8.59 9.47
C ASP A 205 -7.84 7.88 9.18
N LEU A 206 -7.87 6.59 8.85
CA LEU A 206 -6.66 5.83 8.50
C LEU A 206 -6.01 6.36 7.21
N LEU A 207 -6.80 6.61 6.15
CA LEU A 207 -6.29 7.24 4.92
C LEU A 207 -5.78 8.67 5.19
N GLY A 208 -6.47 9.43 6.01
CA GLY A 208 -6.07 10.77 6.43
C GLY A 208 -4.74 10.76 7.17
N THR A 209 -4.47 9.72 7.98
CA THR A 209 -3.19 9.55 8.69
C THR A 209 -2.03 9.33 7.72
N VAL A 210 -2.22 8.52 6.67
CA VAL A 210 -1.21 8.39 5.60
C VAL A 210 -1.05 9.71 4.83
N ALA A 211 -2.15 10.38 4.50
CA ALA A 211 -2.11 11.65 3.77
C ALA A 211 -1.40 12.78 4.54
N ALA A 212 -1.41 12.73 5.87
CA ALA A 212 -0.72 13.72 6.70
C ALA A 212 0.79 13.75 6.48
N LEU A 213 1.40 12.65 6.02
CA LEU A 213 2.81 12.63 5.62
C LEU A 213 3.09 13.44 4.34
N ALA A 214 2.09 13.62 3.47
CA ALA A 214 2.25 14.41 2.25
C ALA A 214 2.18 15.93 2.50
N TRP A 215 1.71 16.36 3.68
CA TRP A 215 1.59 17.77 4.01
C TRP A 215 2.88 18.34 4.59
N ASP A 216 3.08 19.64 4.37
CA ASP A 216 4.09 20.41 5.08
C ASP A 216 3.72 20.45 6.59
N PRO A 217 4.62 20.05 7.50
CA PRO A 217 4.39 20.11 8.94
C PRO A 217 4.04 21.51 9.45
N ALA A 218 4.44 22.57 8.73
CA ALA A 218 4.09 23.95 9.05
C ALA A 218 2.72 24.39 8.51
N SER A 219 2.04 23.56 7.70
CA SER A 219 0.75 23.91 7.11
C SER A 219 -0.39 23.96 8.14
N GLU A 220 -1.48 24.63 7.78
CA GLU A 220 -2.68 24.70 8.60
C GLU A 220 -3.40 23.36 8.62
N GLU A 221 -3.39 22.65 7.51
CA GLU A 221 -3.98 21.32 7.35
C GLU A 221 -3.33 20.30 8.29
N PHE A 222 -1.99 20.26 8.31
CA PHE A 222 -1.26 19.37 9.22
C PHE A 222 -1.54 19.69 10.67
N ARG A 223 -1.53 20.99 11.05
CA ARG A 223 -1.83 21.39 12.44
C ARG A 223 -3.24 21.03 12.86
N ALA A 224 -4.22 21.22 11.99
CA ALA A 224 -5.61 20.84 12.27
C ALA A 224 -5.74 19.33 12.48
N PHE A 225 -5.08 18.53 11.64
CA PHE A 225 -5.01 17.09 11.76
C PHE A 225 -4.32 16.64 13.06
N ALA A 226 -3.16 17.22 13.38
CA ALA A 226 -2.42 16.91 14.60
C ALA A 226 -3.24 17.22 15.86
N LEU A 227 -3.93 18.36 15.91
CA LEU A 227 -4.81 18.74 17.03
C LEU A 227 -5.99 17.77 17.22
N ALA A 228 -6.48 17.15 16.13
CA ALA A 228 -7.57 16.19 16.20
C ALA A 228 -7.11 14.79 16.64
N GLY A 229 -5.91 14.35 16.20
CA GLY A 229 -5.42 12.98 16.37
C GLY A 229 -4.46 12.76 17.54
N TRP A 230 -3.63 13.74 17.88
CA TRP A 230 -2.60 13.59 18.90
C TRP A 230 -2.97 14.28 20.23
N LYS A 231 -2.64 13.61 21.34
CA LYS A 231 -2.77 14.21 22.68
C LYS A 231 -1.82 15.41 22.88
N ASN A 232 -0.69 15.37 22.18
CA ASN A 232 0.28 16.44 22.08
C ASN A 232 0.10 17.10 20.71
N ALA A 233 -0.28 18.36 20.64
CA ALA A 233 -0.58 19.05 19.39
C ALA A 233 0.64 19.26 18.46
N ASP A 234 1.81 18.71 18.82
CA ASP A 234 3.08 18.87 18.10
C ASP A 234 3.80 17.50 18.03
N PRO A 235 3.30 16.54 17.23
CA PRO A 235 3.96 15.26 17.03
C PRO A 235 5.27 15.44 16.28
N THR A 236 6.29 14.66 16.63
CA THR A 236 7.52 14.55 15.86
C THR A 236 7.25 13.90 14.50
N ARG A 237 8.13 14.14 13.51
CA ARG A 237 7.98 13.50 12.21
C ARG A 237 8.03 11.97 12.29
N ASP A 238 8.87 11.42 13.16
CA ASP A 238 8.95 9.96 13.36
C ASP A 238 7.65 9.39 13.94
N GLU A 239 7.01 10.08 14.90
CA GLU A 239 5.69 9.66 15.40
C GLU A 239 4.62 9.66 14.31
N VAL A 240 4.64 10.63 13.40
CA VAL A 240 3.71 10.66 12.26
C VAL A 240 3.98 9.54 11.26
N ILE A 241 5.25 9.20 11.03
CA ILE A 241 5.65 8.08 10.17
C ILE A 241 5.19 6.74 10.77
N ASP A 242 5.46 6.51 12.04
CA ASP A 242 5.04 5.30 12.73
C ASP A 242 3.52 5.14 12.69
N GLU A 243 2.79 6.21 12.95
CA GLU A 243 1.33 6.21 12.93
C GLU A 243 0.77 5.95 11.53
N ALA A 244 1.40 6.51 10.49
CA ALA A 244 1.02 6.23 9.10
C ALA A 244 1.28 4.77 8.72
N CYS A 245 2.39 4.18 9.17
CA CYS A 245 2.68 2.76 8.95
C CYS A 245 1.68 1.86 9.67
N PHE A 246 1.30 2.19 10.90
CA PHE A 246 0.21 1.50 11.60
C PHE A 246 -1.12 1.66 10.90
N ALA A 247 -1.44 2.86 10.40
CA ALA A 247 -2.67 3.09 9.64
C ALA A 247 -2.75 2.21 8.39
N VAL A 248 -1.62 1.98 7.68
CA VAL A 248 -1.58 1.04 6.55
C VAL A 248 -1.82 -0.40 6.98
N GLN A 249 -1.25 -0.84 8.12
CA GLN A 249 -1.50 -2.17 8.67
C GLN A 249 -2.99 -2.34 9.05
N GLU A 250 -3.57 -1.32 9.67
CA GLU A 250 -5.00 -1.31 10.02
C GLU A 250 -5.90 -1.26 8.77
N LEU A 251 -5.56 -0.50 7.73
CA LEU A 251 -6.25 -0.51 6.44
C LEU A 251 -6.24 -1.92 5.81
N ARG A 252 -5.11 -2.63 5.90
CA ARG A 252 -5.04 -4.01 5.41
C ARG A 252 -5.98 -4.95 6.15
N LEU A 253 -6.08 -4.82 7.48
CA LEU A 253 -7.01 -5.59 8.30
C LEU A 253 -8.47 -5.16 8.03
N TRP A 254 -8.72 -3.88 7.88
CA TRP A 254 -10.05 -3.34 7.59
C TRP A 254 -10.66 -3.96 6.32
N TRP A 255 -9.87 -4.14 5.26
CA TRP A 255 -10.31 -4.75 4.01
C TRP A 255 -10.70 -6.22 4.12
N ILE A 256 -10.25 -6.95 5.15
CA ILE A 256 -10.64 -8.34 5.38
C ILE A 256 -12.11 -8.40 5.79
N ASP A 257 -12.51 -7.51 6.67
CA ASP A 257 -13.89 -7.47 7.18
C ASP A 257 -14.83 -6.71 6.22
N HIS A 258 -14.28 -5.82 5.38
CA HIS A 258 -15.02 -4.94 4.48
C HIS A 258 -14.64 -5.10 3.00
N PRO A 259 -14.59 -6.31 2.44
CA PRO A 259 -14.24 -6.47 1.03
C PRO A 259 -15.29 -5.78 0.15
N PRO A 260 -14.88 -4.98 -0.86
CA PRO A 260 -15.81 -4.31 -1.76
C PRO A 260 -16.78 -5.31 -2.38
N LYS A 261 -18.07 -4.94 -2.38
CA LYS A 261 -19.09 -5.76 -3.03
C LYS A 261 -18.81 -5.79 -4.53
N ARG A 262 -18.43 -6.95 -5.05
CA ARG A 262 -18.25 -7.11 -6.50
C ARG A 262 -19.55 -6.72 -7.19
N PRO A 263 -19.50 -5.85 -8.23
CA PRO A 263 -20.69 -5.58 -9.00
C PRO A 263 -21.22 -6.91 -9.54
N PRO A 264 -22.55 -7.13 -9.53
CA PRO A 264 -23.13 -8.37 -10.03
C PRO A 264 -22.65 -8.58 -11.46
N ARG A 265 -22.00 -9.73 -11.72
CA ARG A 265 -21.53 -10.07 -13.06
C ARG A 265 -22.75 -10.05 -13.97
N ARG A 266 -22.80 -9.11 -14.89
CA ARG A 266 -23.87 -9.05 -15.90
C ARG A 266 -23.69 -10.27 -16.79
N VAL A 267 -24.34 -11.34 -16.48
CA VAL A 267 -24.43 -12.51 -17.37
C VAL A 267 -25.33 -12.06 -18.51
N GLU A 268 -24.77 -11.90 -19.70
CA GLU A 268 -25.61 -11.70 -20.87
C GLU A 268 -26.66 -12.82 -20.90
N ALA A 269 -27.91 -12.41 -20.89
CA ALA A 269 -29.00 -13.39 -20.91
C ALA A 269 -28.81 -14.29 -22.14
N ALA A 270 -28.72 -15.60 -21.90
CA ALA A 270 -28.68 -16.54 -23.02
C ALA A 270 -29.87 -16.26 -23.95
N PRO A 271 -29.67 -16.27 -25.27
CA PRO A 271 -30.75 -16.02 -26.20
C PRO A 271 -31.95 -16.89 -25.88
N GLY A 272 -33.12 -16.31 -25.89
CA GLY A 272 -34.36 -17.05 -25.78
C GLY A 272 -34.45 -18.15 -26.84
N ARG A 273 -35.18 -19.23 -26.55
CA ARG A 273 -35.29 -20.39 -27.39
C ARG A 273 -35.63 -20.05 -28.86
N ASN A 274 -36.35 -18.95 -29.09
CA ASN A 274 -36.79 -18.51 -30.41
C ASN A 274 -35.97 -17.34 -30.98
N ASP A 275 -35.04 -16.80 -30.25
CA ASP A 275 -34.20 -15.67 -30.68
C ASP A 275 -33.19 -16.10 -31.77
N PRO A 276 -32.67 -15.15 -32.56
CA PRO A 276 -31.59 -15.43 -33.48
C PRO A 276 -30.37 -16.00 -32.74
N CYS A 277 -29.75 -17.01 -33.30
CA CYS A 277 -28.56 -17.58 -32.70
C CYS A 277 -27.39 -16.60 -32.74
N TRP A 278 -26.70 -16.42 -31.63
CA TRP A 278 -25.54 -15.54 -31.49
C TRP A 278 -24.37 -15.87 -32.44
N CYS A 279 -24.33 -17.06 -33.01
CA CYS A 279 -23.29 -17.45 -33.97
C CYS A 279 -23.46 -16.83 -35.39
N GLY A 280 -24.44 -15.98 -35.61
CA GLY A 280 -24.68 -15.31 -36.89
C GLY A 280 -25.25 -16.20 -37.99
N SER A 281 -25.66 -17.45 -37.70
CA SER A 281 -26.19 -18.41 -38.69
C SER A 281 -27.59 -18.06 -39.24
N GLY A 282 -28.25 -17.03 -38.71
CA GLY A 282 -29.63 -16.67 -39.05
C GLY A 282 -30.70 -17.66 -38.55
N ARG A 283 -30.30 -18.75 -37.89
CA ARG A 283 -31.20 -19.74 -37.33
C ARG A 283 -31.62 -19.38 -35.91
N LYS A 284 -32.83 -19.81 -35.53
CA LYS A 284 -33.30 -19.68 -34.15
C LYS A 284 -32.38 -20.47 -33.21
N PHE A 285 -32.09 -19.95 -32.00
CA PHE A 285 -31.17 -20.56 -31.01
C PHE A 285 -31.48 -22.03 -30.76
N LYS A 286 -32.76 -22.40 -30.58
CA LYS A 286 -33.21 -23.80 -30.42
C LYS A 286 -32.90 -24.74 -31.57
N LYS A 287 -32.67 -24.21 -32.79
CA LYS A 287 -32.36 -24.99 -33.99
C LYS A 287 -30.86 -24.92 -34.37
N CYS A 288 -30.05 -24.33 -33.51
CA CYS A 288 -28.61 -24.16 -33.69
C CYS A 288 -27.86 -24.61 -32.44
N HIS A 289 -27.51 -23.70 -31.54
CA HIS A 289 -26.77 -24.00 -30.30
C HIS A 289 -27.66 -24.34 -29.08
N GLY A 290 -28.95 -24.17 -29.20
CA GLY A 290 -29.92 -24.55 -28.16
C GLY A 290 -30.52 -25.95 -28.38
N VAL A 291 -29.95 -26.78 -29.24
CA VAL A 291 -30.28 -28.20 -29.36
C VAL A 291 -29.61 -28.89 -28.19
N ALA A 292 -30.39 -29.31 -27.21
CA ALA A 292 -29.87 -30.17 -26.14
C ALA A 292 -29.33 -31.45 -26.74
N ALA A 293 -28.11 -31.83 -26.33
CA ALA A 293 -27.52 -33.12 -26.69
C ALA A 293 -28.30 -34.23 -26.02
#